data_25dc9679d2c3d626c5e111ccbf42b5d2
#
_entry.id   25dc9679d2c3d626c5e111ccbf42b5d2
#
_cell.length_a   1.000
_cell.length_b   1.000
_cell.length_c   1.000
_cell.angle_alpha   90.00
_cell.angle_beta   90.00
_cell.angle_gamma   90.00
#
_symmetry.space_group_name_H-M   'P 1'
#
loop_
_entity.id
_entity.type
_entity.pdbx_description
1 polymer ?
#
loop_
_entity_poly.entity_id
_entity_poly.type
_entity_poly.pdbx_seq_one_letter_code
_entity_poly.pdbx_strand_id
1 'polypeptide(L)'
;MTTDEMMFWNDYPKMLPIYEALSAVLAERYPDMSIKVTKTQISFYNRHMFAMASTPKKRKKDWPKEFVMLSIGLPYPLENPRVLASVEPYPGRWTHHIALTNEAEMNCELLEWIDAAYQFSESKR
;
A
#
# COMPACT_ATOMS: atom_id res chain seq x y z
N MET A 1 16.56 -2.08 1.47
CA MET A 1 15.58 -1.81 2.54
C MET A 1 16.30 -1.21 3.74
N THR A 2 15.73 -0.18 4.36
CA THR A 2 16.38 0.49 5.49
C THR A 2 16.15 -0.24 6.80
N THR A 3 16.95 0.10 7.82
CA THR A 3 16.77 -0.42 9.18
C THR A 3 15.38 -0.09 9.72
N ASP A 4 14.90 1.14 9.48
CA ASP A 4 13.58 1.57 9.95
C ASP A 4 12.46 0.73 9.34
N GLU A 5 12.57 0.38 8.05
CA GLU A 5 11.61 -0.52 7.40
C GLU A 5 11.63 -1.90 8.04
N MET A 6 12.81 -2.45 8.28
CA MET A 6 12.94 -3.76 8.93
C MET A 6 12.36 -3.76 10.33
N MET A 7 12.62 -2.71 11.09
CA MET A 7 12.11 -2.59 12.47
C MET A 7 10.60 -2.46 12.52
N PHE A 8 10.01 -1.81 11.52
CA PHE A 8 8.55 -1.70 11.45
C PHE A 8 7.87 -3.07 11.45
N TRP A 9 8.48 -4.06 10.76
CA TRP A 9 7.92 -5.40 10.63
C TRP A 9 8.46 -6.39 11.67
N ASN A 10 9.22 -5.91 12.65
CA ASN A 10 9.86 -6.78 13.64
C ASN A 10 8.87 -7.66 14.41
N ASP A 11 7.69 -7.12 14.73
CA ASP A 11 6.63 -7.87 15.42
C ASP A 11 5.76 -8.68 14.47
N TYR A 12 6.03 -8.61 13.16
CA TYR A 12 5.25 -9.25 12.11
C TYR A 12 6.16 -9.92 11.10
N PRO A 13 6.97 -10.91 11.53
CA PRO A 13 8.01 -11.47 10.66
C PRO A 13 7.47 -12.14 9.40
N LYS A 14 6.24 -12.66 9.42
CA LYS A 14 5.64 -13.28 8.23
C LYS A 14 5.23 -12.26 7.16
N MET A 15 5.09 -11.01 7.55
CA MET A 15 4.72 -9.95 6.62
C MET A 15 5.93 -9.32 5.93
N LEU A 16 7.11 -9.49 6.51
CA LEU A 16 8.33 -8.89 5.96
C LEU A 16 8.61 -9.30 4.52
N PRO A 17 8.54 -10.60 4.14
CA PRO A 17 8.76 -10.99 2.74
C PRO A 17 7.75 -10.36 1.77
N ILE A 18 6.50 -10.21 2.22
CA ILE A 18 5.45 -9.58 1.41
C ILE A 18 5.80 -8.11 1.18
N TYR A 19 6.19 -7.42 2.25
CA TYR A 19 6.60 -6.03 2.16
C TYR A 19 7.86 -5.87 1.29
N GLU A 20 8.82 -6.76 1.43
CA GLU A 20 10.04 -6.72 0.61
C GLU A 20 9.71 -6.82 -0.88
N ALA A 21 8.80 -7.72 -1.26
CA ALA A 21 8.36 -7.86 -2.64
C ALA A 21 7.69 -6.57 -3.14
N LEU A 22 6.83 -5.98 -2.30
CA LEU A 22 6.16 -4.72 -2.64
C LEU A 22 7.18 -3.59 -2.83
N SER A 23 8.08 -3.40 -1.87
CA SER A 23 9.03 -2.29 -1.93
C SER A 23 10.01 -2.44 -3.09
N ALA A 24 10.43 -3.67 -3.42
CA ALA A 24 11.32 -3.92 -4.54
C ALA A 24 10.66 -3.54 -5.87
N VAL A 25 9.39 -3.92 -6.05
CA VAL A 25 8.65 -3.57 -7.27
C VAL A 25 8.47 -2.06 -7.37
N LEU A 26 8.13 -1.40 -6.27
CA LEU A 26 7.94 0.06 -6.27
C LEU A 26 9.24 0.80 -6.55
N ALA A 27 10.36 0.34 -5.98
CA ALA A 27 11.66 0.95 -6.22
C ALA A 27 12.09 0.82 -7.68
N GLU A 28 11.77 -0.30 -8.32
CA GLU A 28 12.07 -0.50 -9.72
C GLU A 28 11.21 0.37 -10.63
N ARG A 29 9.92 0.48 -10.33
CA ARG A 29 8.98 1.25 -11.15
C ARG A 29 9.09 2.76 -10.91
N TYR A 30 9.42 3.17 -9.70
CA TYR A 30 9.45 4.59 -9.30
C TYR A 30 10.78 4.89 -8.61
N PRO A 31 11.90 4.92 -9.37
CA PRO A 31 13.24 5.04 -8.76
C PRO A 31 13.46 6.34 -8.00
N ASP A 32 12.67 7.38 -8.27
CA ASP A 32 12.79 8.66 -7.59
C ASP A 32 11.92 8.76 -6.33
N MET A 33 11.21 7.68 -5.98
CA MET A 33 10.36 7.72 -4.80
C MET A 33 11.18 7.78 -3.51
N SER A 34 10.58 8.39 -2.48
CA SER A 34 11.12 8.36 -1.13
C SER A 34 10.17 7.57 -0.22
N ILE A 35 10.72 7.04 0.86
CA ILE A 35 10.00 6.22 1.82
C ILE A 35 10.08 6.88 3.19
N LYS A 36 8.95 7.00 3.86
CA LYS A 36 8.88 7.54 5.22
C LYS A 36 8.25 6.51 6.15
N VAL A 37 8.97 6.15 7.19
CA VAL A 37 8.51 5.17 8.18
C VAL A 37 8.05 5.91 9.43
N THR A 38 6.84 5.62 9.89
CA THR A 38 6.32 6.10 11.16
C THR A 38 5.92 4.90 12.03
N LYS A 39 5.38 5.13 13.21
CA LYS A 39 4.94 4.05 14.09
C LYS A 39 3.79 3.23 13.49
N THR A 40 2.96 3.84 12.66
CA THR A 40 1.72 3.24 12.19
C THR A 40 1.72 2.84 10.73
N GLN A 41 2.66 3.36 9.94
CA GLN A 41 2.66 3.10 8.50
C GLN A 41 3.99 3.41 7.85
N ILE A 42 4.19 2.82 6.67
CA ILE A 42 5.28 3.16 5.77
C ILE A 42 4.64 3.83 4.56
N SER A 43 5.08 5.06 4.26
CA SER A 43 4.50 5.86 3.19
C SER A 43 5.46 5.99 2.03
N PHE A 44 4.93 5.89 0.82
CA PHE A 44 5.70 6.01 -0.41
C PHE A 44 5.32 7.32 -1.10
N TYR A 45 6.34 8.14 -1.34
CA TYR A 45 6.17 9.48 -1.91
C TYR A 45 6.96 9.63 -3.20
N ASN A 46 6.39 10.39 -4.10
CA ASN A 46 7.19 11.14 -5.04
C ASN A 46 6.92 12.62 -4.74
N ARG A 47 6.20 13.32 -5.59
CA ARG A 47 5.76 14.68 -5.28
C ARG A 47 4.74 14.69 -4.14
N HIS A 48 3.88 13.67 -4.13
CA HIS A 48 2.88 13.44 -3.09
C HIS A 48 2.90 11.98 -2.70
N MET A 49 2.28 11.65 -1.57
CA MET A 49 2.12 10.26 -1.17
C MET A 49 1.17 9.56 -2.13
N PHE A 50 1.61 8.42 -2.69
CA PHE A 50 0.79 7.66 -3.62
C PHE A 50 0.38 6.28 -3.08
N ALA A 51 1.04 5.80 -2.04
CA ALA A 51 0.73 4.50 -1.44
C ALA A 51 1.23 4.45 0.00
N MET A 52 0.61 3.58 0.80
CA MET A 52 1.04 3.31 2.17
C MET A 52 0.98 1.81 2.41
N ALA A 53 1.90 1.31 3.24
CA ALA A 53 1.87 -0.06 3.73
C ALA A 53 1.76 -0.04 5.25
N SER A 54 0.91 -0.89 5.81
CA SER A 54 0.70 -0.95 7.26
C SER A 54 0.15 -2.29 7.68
N THR A 55 0.00 -2.47 8.99
CA THR A 55 -0.79 -3.54 9.56
C THR A 55 -2.09 -2.91 10.07
N PRO A 56 -3.24 -3.60 9.99
CA PRO A 56 -4.48 -3.05 10.52
C PRO A 56 -4.46 -3.03 12.04
N LYS A 57 -4.84 -1.92 12.65
CA LYS A 57 -4.97 -1.82 14.11
C LYS A 57 -6.11 -2.66 14.65
N LYS A 58 -7.22 -2.67 13.90
CA LYS A 58 -8.39 -3.48 14.21
C LYS A 58 -8.76 -4.28 12.97
N ARG A 59 -8.62 -5.58 13.08
CA ARG A 59 -8.97 -6.49 12.01
C ARG A 59 -10.44 -6.85 12.09
N LYS A 60 -11.15 -6.73 11.00
CA LYS A 60 -12.54 -7.20 10.91
C LYS A 60 -12.55 -8.73 10.83
N LYS A 61 -13.66 -9.33 11.27
CA LYS A 61 -13.80 -10.78 11.43
C LYS A 61 -13.49 -11.57 10.17
N ASP A 62 -13.90 -11.06 9.00
CA ASP A 62 -13.73 -11.73 7.70
C ASP A 62 -12.44 -11.34 6.98
N TRP A 63 -11.59 -10.53 7.59
CA TRP A 63 -10.30 -10.18 7.03
C TRP A 63 -9.27 -11.28 7.31
N PRO A 64 -8.21 -11.43 6.48
CA PRO A 64 -7.13 -12.35 6.76
C PRO A 64 -6.50 -12.09 8.13
N LYS A 65 -5.91 -13.10 8.75
CA LYS A 65 -5.27 -12.96 10.05
C LYS A 65 -4.00 -12.12 9.99
N GLU A 66 -3.17 -12.38 8.97
CA GLU A 66 -1.90 -11.70 8.80
C GLU A 66 -1.80 -11.23 7.35
N PHE A 67 -1.62 -9.94 7.15
CA PHE A 67 -1.47 -9.37 5.82
C PHE A 67 -0.83 -7.99 5.90
N VAL A 68 -0.21 -7.60 4.80
CA VAL A 68 0.23 -6.21 4.62
C VAL A 68 -0.96 -5.47 4.03
N MET A 69 -1.39 -4.39 4.68
CA MET A 69 -2.46 -3.56 4.15
C MET A 69 -1.85 -2.48 3.27
N LEU A 70 -2.10 -2.57 1.99
CA LEU A 70 -1.71 -1.55 1.02
C LEU A 70 -2.85 -0.56 0.87
N SER A 71 -2.57 0.73 1.06
CA SER A 71 -3.55 1.78 0.89
C SER A 71 -3.14 2.68 -0.27
N ILE A 72 -4.08 2.90 -1.19
CA ILE A 72 -3.85 3.74 -2.37
C ILE A 72 -5.03 4.69 -2.58
N GLY A 73 -4.76 5.84 -3.22
CA GLY A 73 -5.79 6.82 -3.54
C GLY A 73 -6.09 6.85 -5.03
N LEU A 74 -7.38 6.84 -5.37
CA LEU A 74 -7.86 6.90 -6.75
C LEU A 74 -9.03 7.90 -6.84
N PRO A 75 -9.31 8.44 -8.05
CA PRO A 75 -10.44 9.36 -8.23
C PRO A 75 -11.79 8.64 -8.38
N TYR A 76 -11.81 7.30 -8.26
CA TYR A 76 -13.00 6.47 -8.42
C TYR A 76 -12.90 5.26 -7.47
N PRO A 77 -14.05 4.64 -7.11
CA PRO A 77 -14.02 3.43 -6.29
C PRO A 77 -13.62 2.20 -7.11
N LEU A 78 -12.94 1.25 -6.44
CA LEU A 78 -12.63 -0.05 -7.02
C LEU A 78 -13.57 -1.09 -6.43
N GLU A 79 -14.18 -1.91 -7.27
CA GLU A 79 -14.99 -3.06 -6.85
C GLU A 79 -14.23 -4.33 -7.19
N ASN A 80 -13.59 -4.93 -6.18
CA ASN A 80 -12.77 -6.12 -6.35
C ASN A 80 -12.64 -6.82 -5.00
N PRO A 81 -12.67 -8.17 -4.97
CA PRO A 81 -12.55 -8.93 -3.71
C PRO A 81 -11.28 -8.63 -2.91
N ARG A 82 -10.21 -8.16 -3.56
CA ARG A 82 -8.95 -7.81 -2.89
C ARG A 82 -9.05 -6.52 -2.08
N VAL A 83 -10.06 -5.69 -2.38
CA VAL A 83 -10.26 -4.42 -1.68
C VAL A 83 -11.07 -4.67 -0.42
N LEU A 84 -10.43 -4.49 0.74
CA LEU A 84 -11.06 -4.71 2.04
C LEU A 84 -12.05 -3.61 2.39
N ALA A 85 -11.71 -2.37 2.03
CA ALA A 85 -12.53 -1.22 2.33
C ALA A 85 -12.19 -0.08 1.38
N SER A 86 -13.19 0.74 1.07
CA SER A 86 -13.03 1.94 0.27
C SER A 86 -13.74 3.08 0.98
N VAL A 87 -13.04 4.20 1.15
CA VAL A 87 -13.60 5.40 1.78
C VAL A 87 -13.37 6.60 0.89
N GLU A 88 -14.34 7.50 0.85
CA GLU A 88 -14.23 8.75 0.11
C GLU A 88 -14.14 9.92 1.10
N PRO A 89 -12.92 10.24 1.62
CA PRO A 89 -12.77 11.34 2.57
C PRO A 89 -13.07 12.71 1.95
N TYR A 90 -12.91 12.84 0.64
CA TYR A 90 -13.23 14.06 -0.10
C TYR A 90 -13.89 13.68 -1.44
N PRO A 91 -14.79 14.50 -1.98
CA PRO A 91 -15.40 14.19 -3.28
C PRO A 91 -14.36 13.93 -4.36
N GLY A 92 -14.50 12.80 -5.05
CA GLY A 92 -13.58 12.40 -6.11
C GLY A 92 -12.23 11.89 -5.64
N ARG A 93 -12.07 11.65 -4.34
CA ARG A 93 -10.82 11.09 -3.77
C ARG A 93 -11.15 9.90 -2.92
N TRP A 94 -10.85 8.71 -3.44
CA TRP A 94 -11.16 7.44 -2.80
C TRP A 94 -9.89 6.79 -2.26
N THR A 95 -9.90 6.37 -1.00
CA THR A 95 -8.82 5.60 -0.41
C THR A 95 -9.25 4.15 -0.35
N HIS A 96 -8.44 3.27 -0.92
CA HIS A 96 -8.68 1.83 -0.96
C HIS A 96 -7.67 1.11 -0.08
N HIS A 97 -8.15 0.17 0.73
CA HIS A 97 -7.32 -0.69 1.56
C HIS A 97 -7.34 -2.09 0.97
N ILE A 98 -6.18 -2.57 0.55
CA ILE A 98 -6.02 -3.84 -0.17
C ILE A 98 -5.19 -4.78 0.70
N ALA A 99 -5.65 -6.04 0.85
CA ALA A 99 -4.91 -7.05 1.59
C ALA A 99 -3.87 -7.72 0.68
N LEU A 100 -2.63 -7.79 1.15
CA LEU A 100 -1.56 -8.54 0.51
C LEU A 100 -1.17 -9.67 1.44
N THR A 101 -1.51 -10.90 1.09
CA THR A 101 -1.31 -12.07 1.94
C THR A 101 -0.12 -12.93 1.52
N ASN A 102 0.39 -12.74 0.29
CA ASN A 102 1.57 -13.46 -0.20
C ASN A 102 2.23 -12.67 -1.33
N GLU A 103 3.46 -13.07 -1.67
CA GLU A 103 4.27 -12.37 -2.67
C GLU A 103 3.71 -12.48 -4.09
N ALA A 104 2.98 -13.55 -4.40
CA ALA A 104 2.39 -13.75 -5.72
C ALA A 104 1.28 -12.74 -6.03
N GLU A 105 0.81 -12.02 -5.04
CA GLU A 105 -0.21 -10.99 -5.24
C GLU A 105 0.34 -9.70 -5.85
N MET A 106 1.67 -9.60 -6.01
CA MET A 106 2.31 -8.51 -6.77
C MET A 106 2.15 -8.78 -8.28
N ASN A 107 0.91 -8.87 -8.75
CA ASN A 107 0.59 -9.19 -10.14
C ASN A 107 0.26 -7.94 -10.96
N CYS A 108 0.00 -8.13 -12.25
CA CYS A 108 -0.28 -7.02 -13.16
C CYS A 108 -1.47 -6.16 -12.72
N GLU A 109 -2.52 -6.78 -12.21
CA GLU A 109 -3.70 -6.06 -11.72
C GLU A 109 -3.33 -5.09 -10.61
N LEU A 110 -2.58 -5.56 -9.60
CA LEU A 110 -2.15 -4.72 -8.49
C LEU A 110 -1.26 -3.59 -8.98
N LEU A 111 -0.33 -3.90 -9.87
CA LEU A 111 0.61 -2.90 -10.40
C LEU A 111 -0.10 -1.83 -11.21
N GLU A 112 -1.15 -2.20 -11.94
CA GLU A 112 -1.99 -1.23 -12.66
C GLU A 112 -2.69 -0.28 -11.69
N TRP A 113 -3.21 -0.79 -10.58
CA TRP A 113 -3.85 0.04 -9.56
C TRP A 113 -2.86 0.99 -8.91
N ILE A 114 -1.68 0.50 -8.58
CA ILE A 114 -0.63 1.33 -7.99
C ILE A 114 -0.20 2.42 -8.97
N ASP A 115 -0.03 2.07 -10.25
CA ASP A 115 0.36 3.04 -11.26
C ASP A 115 -0.74 4.10 -11.45
N ALA A 116 -2.00 3.70 -11.45
CA ALA A 116 -3.11 4.64 -11.50
C ALA A 116 -3.10 5.59 -10.29
N ALA A 117 -2.81 5.06 -9.10
CA ALA A 117 -2.69 5.86 -7.89
C ALA A 117 -1.50 6.82 -7.96
N TYR A 118 -0.38 6.36 -8.50
CA TYR A 118 0.80 7.19 -8.72
C TYR A 118 0.47 8.36 -9.65
N GLN A 119 -0.16 8.07 -10.79
CA GLN A 119 -0.54 9.10 -11.76
C GLN A 119 -1.55 10.09 -11.14
N PHE A 120 -2.51 9.58 -10.38
CA PHE A 120 -3.48 10.44 -9.70
C PHE A 120 -2.79 11.37 -8.70
N SER A 121 -1.84 10.84 -7.91
CA SER A 121 -1.10 11.65 -6.94
C SER A 121 -0.27 12.74 -7.63
N GLU A 122 0.35 12.41 -8.78
CA GLU A 122 1.16 13.36 -9.54
C GLU A 122 0.30 14.46 -10.18
N SER A 123 -0.99 14.22 -10.41
CA SER A 123 -1.91 15.22 -10.95
C SER A 123 -2.34 16.26 -9.91
N LYS A 124 -2.08 16.03 -8.62
CA LYS A 124 -2.44 16.96 -7.55
C LYS A 124 -1.49 18.15 -7.53
N ARG A 125 -2.02 19.29 -7.13
CA ARG A 125 -1.25 20.52 -7.01
C ARG A 125 -0.78 20.79 -5.60
#